data_ee34bc265d8d23a311a00ddde5512a31
#
_entry.id   ee34bc265d8d23a311a00ddde5512a31
#
_cell.length_a   1.000
_cell.length_b   1.000
_cell.length_c   1.000
_cell.angle_alpha   90.00
_cell.angle_beta   90.00
_cell.angle_gamma   90.00
#
_symmetry.space_group_name_H-M   'P 1'
#
loop_
_entity.id
_entity.type
_entity.pdbx_description
1 polymer ?
#
loop_
_entity_poly.entity_id
_entity_poly.type
_entity_poly.pdbx_seq_one_letter_code
_entity_poly.pdbx_strand_id
1 'polypeptide(L)'
;MLYNEKMPRVRREERSEMKKTGEKKESAIWALFITFLKIGAFTFGGGYAMIPMIQKELVEKKRWLTEEDVLEIVAIAESTPGPIAVNSATFVGYRVGGFRGALCATIGVVLPAFCVISLISLALRQFQENKAVQYAFYGIRAGVLALIVKALCSLGRQARDGLAWALAGAAFLAAALGVNVLLVILGSAAVGLGATLLSERGKKA
;
A
#
# COMPACT_ATOMS: atom_id res chain seq x y z
N MET A 1 -16.38 -13.57 -15.86
CA MET A 1 -16.75 -13.63 -17.29
C MET A 1 -17.10 -12.26 -17.85
N LEU A 2 -17.69 -11.33 -17.11
CA LEU A 2 -18.10 -9.95 -17.51
C LEU A 2 -16.94 -8.95 -17.72
N TYR A 3 -15.74 -9.24 -17.21
CA TYR A 3 -14.56 -8.38 -17.34
C TYR A 3 -13.95 -8.35 -18.75
N ASN A 4 -14.19 -9.39 -19.55
CA ASN A 4 -13.59 -9.53 -20.89
C ASN A 4 -14.32 -8.68 -21.95
N GLU A 5 -15.53 -8.21 -21.67
CA GLU A 5 -16.37 -7.48 -22.64
C GLU A 5 -16.07 -5.96 -22.71
N LYS A 6 -15.54 -5.39 -21.63
CA LYS A 6 -15.25 -3.95 -21.51
C LYS A 6 -13.83 -3.53 -21.95
N MET A 7 -12.99 -4.47 -22.41
CA MET A 7 -11.65 -4.11 -22.88
C MET A 7 -11.69 -3.48 -24.28
N PRO A 8 -10.91 -2.41 -24.54
CA PRO A 8 -10.71 -1.87 -25.89
C PRO A 8 -10.25 -2.95 -26.86
N ARG A 9 -10.76 -2.93 -28.10
CA ARG A 9 -10.46 -3.96 -29.15
C ARG A 9 -8.96 -4.19 -29.34
N VAL A 10 -8.15 -3.12 -29.35
CA VAL A 10 -6.69 -3.19 -29.51
C VAL A 10 -6.05 -4.09 -28.43
N ARG A 11 -6.50 -3.99 -27.19
CA ARG A 11 -5.98 -4.79 -26.08
C ARG A 11 -6.42 -6.25 -26.14
N ARG A 12 -7.56 -6.53 -26.77
CA ARG A 12 -8.07 -7.90 -26.96
C ARG A 12 -7.27 -8.64 -28.02
N GLU A 13 -6.84 -7.94 -29.06
CA GLU A 13 -5.98 -8.45 -30.14
C GLU A 13 -4.55 -8.66 -29.66
N GLU A 14 -3.95 -7.70 -28.96
CA GLU A 14 -2.63 -7.84 -28.34
C GLU A 14 -2.57 -8.99 -27.33
N ARG A 15 -3.64 -9.20 -26.56
CA ARG A 15 -3.73 -10.32 -25.61
C ARG A 15 -3.91 -11.66 -26.31
N SER A 16 -4.58 -11.70 -27.46
CA SER A 16 -4.71 -12.91 -28.27
C SER A 16 -3.39 -13.27 -28.94
N GLU A 17 -2.62 -12.28 -29.37
CA GLU A 17 -1.28 -12.47 -29.91
C GLU A 17 -0.26 -12.86 -28.83
N MET A 18 -0.31 -12.26 -27.63
CA MET A 18 0.51 -12.68 -26.49
C MET A 18 0.19 -14.11 -26.02
N LYS A 19 -1.02 -14.60 -26.24
CA LYS A 19 -1.41 -15.98 -25.94
C LYS A 19 -0.82 -16.99 -26.92
N LYS A 20 -0.49 -16.55 -28.13
CA LYS A 20 0.00 -17.43 -29.23
C LYS A 20 1.51 -17.69 -29.19
N THR A 21 2.28 -16.93 -28.41
CA THR A 21 3.74 -17.11 -28.37
C THR A 21 4.22 -17.19 -26.92
N GLY A 22 4.58 -18.37 -26.45
CA GLY A 22 5.11 -18.63 -25.10
C GLY A 22 6.31 -17.74 -24.74
N GLU A 23 7.17 -17.42 -25.71
CA GLU A 23 8.31 -16.50 -25.57
C GLU A 23 7.91 -15.06 -25.23
N LYS A 24 6.81 -14.55 -25.78
CA LYS A 24 6.31 -13.20 -25.46
C LYS A 24 5.78 -13.11 -24.02
N LYS A 25 5.28 -14.21 -23.47
CA LYS A 25 4.74 -14.25 -22.11
C LYS A 25 5.84 -14.23 -21.05
N GLU A 26 6.95 -14.93 -21.27
CA GLU A 26 8.12 -14.90 -20.39
C GLU A 26 8.79 -13.53 -20.42
N SER A 27 8.90 -12.91 -21.59
CA SER A 27 9.39 -11.56 -21.76
C SER A 27 8.55 -10.53 -20.99
N ALA A 28 7.21 -10.67 -20.97
CA ALA A 28 6.31 -9.77 -20.24
C ALA A 28 6.45 -9.95 -18.72
N ILE A 29 6.63 -11.17 -18.23
CA ILE A 29 6.82 -11.45 -16.78
C ILE A 29 8.16 -10.88 -16.31
N TRP A 30 9.23 -11.06 -17.07
CA TRP A 30 10.52 -10.47 -16.75
C TRP A 30 10.49 -8.95 -16.79
N ALA A 31 9.78 -8.38 -17.78
CA ALA A 31 9.58 -6.95 -17.88
C ALA A 31 8.77 -6.38 -16.69
N LEU A 32 7.78 -7.14 -16.16
CA LEU A 32 7.07 -6.80 -14.91
C LEU A 32 8.03 -6.76 -13.72
N PHE A 33 8.84 -7.81 -13.55
CA PHE A 33 9.83 -7.88 -12.47
C PHE A 33 10.78 -6.68 -12.49
N ILE A 34 11.41 -6.38 -13.63
CA ILE A 34 12.34 -5.25 -13.76
C ILE A 34 11.64 -3.90 -13.54
N THR A 35 10.42 -3.76 -14.04
CA THR A 35 9.64 -2.53 -13.84
C THR A 35 9.36 -2.29 -12.36
N PHE A 36 8.88 -3.31 -11.64
CA PHE A 36 8.59 -3.19 -10.22
C PHE A 36 9.85 -3.15 -9.35
N LEU A 37 10.94 -3.79 -9.76
CA LEU A 37 12.24 -3.63 -9.14
C LEU A 37 12.71 -2.15 -9.19
N LYS A 38 12.56 -1.52 -10.34
CA LYS A 38 12.87 -0.10 -10.54
C LYS A 38 11.95 0.78 -9.70
N ILE A 39 10.64 0.54 -9.74
CA ILE A 39 9.67 1.29 -8.94
C ILE A 39 10.01 1.15 -7.44
N GLY A 40 10.24 -0.07 -6.94
CA GLY A 40 10.60 -0.33 -5.54
C GLY A 40 11.92 0.30 -5.11
N ALA A 41 12.92 0.35 -6.00
CA ALA A 41 14.23 0.93 -5.72
C ALA A 41 14.21 2.47 -5.65
N PHE A 42 13.38 3.11 -6.48
CA PHE A 42 13.39 4.58 -6.64
C PHE A 42 12.19 5.27 -5.98
N THR A 43 11.30 4.54 -5.32
CA THR A 43 10.18 5.13 -4.60
C THR A 43 10.55 5.39 -3.15
N PHE A 44 10.81 6.65 -2.82
CA PHE A 44 11.01 7.11 -1.46
C PHE A 44 9.75 7.85 -1.00
N GLY A 45 9.19 7.48 0.16
CA GLY A 45 8.07 8.22 0.75
C GLY A 45 6.75 7.47 0.92
N GLY A 46 6.76 6.14 0.76
CA GLY A 46 5.59 5.28 1.02
C GLY A 46 4.76 4.93 -0.22
N GLY A 47 3.69 4.15 -0.02
CA GLY A 47 2.92 3.55 -1.11
C GLY A 47 2.30 4.54 -2.10
N TYR A 48 1.84 5.69 -1.64
CA TYR A 48 1.29 6.74 -2.50
C TYR A 48 2.32 7.36 -3.45
N ALA A 49 3.58 7.44 -3.05
CA ALA A 49 4.65 7.96 -3.92
C ALA A 49 4.93 7.05 -5.12
N MET A 50 4.46 5.80 -5.09
CA MET A 50 4.58 4.88 -6.22
C MET A 50 3.57 5.13 -7.33
N ILE A 51 2.41 5.73 -7.03
CA ILE A 51 1.32 5.91 -7.99
C ILE A 51 1.78 6.66 -9.25
N PRO A 52 2.46 7.82 -9.15
CA PRO A 52 2.99 8.51 -10.32
C PRO A 52 4.01 7.69 -11.10
N MET A 53 4.82 6.86 -10.43
CA MET A 53 5.77 5.99 -11.11
C MET A 53 5.08 4.83 -11.83
N ILE A 54 4.03 4.26 -11.23
CA ILE A 54 3.18 3.25 -11.86
C ILE A 54 2.53 3.84 -13.12
N GLN A 55 1.94 5.03 -13.04
CA GLN A 55 1.36 5.73 -14.20
C GLN A 55 2.40 5.92 -15.31
N LYS A 56 3.54 6.50 -14.98
CA LYS A 56 4.61 6.77 -15.94
C LYS A 56 5.15 5.49 -16.62
N GLU A 57 5.43 4.44 -15.85
CA GLU A 57 6.04 3.22 -16.40
C GLU A 57 5.01 2.32 -17.11
N LEU A 58 3.79 2.21 -16.59
CA LEU A 58 2.81 1.21 -17.06
C LEU A 58 1.76 1.80 -17.99
N VAL A 59 1.38 3.08 -17.83
CA VAL A 59 0.43 3.75 -18.71
C VAL A 59 1.15 4.43 -19.86
N GLU A 60 2.08 5.36 -19.57
CA GLU A 60 2.72 6.18 -20.60
C GLU A 60 3.72 5.38 -21.45
N LYS A 61 4.66 4.65 -20.81
CA LYS A 61 5.75 3.97 -21.52
C LYS A 61 5.37 2.62 -22.07
N LYS A 62 4.79 1.75 -21.23
CA LYS A 62 4.50 0.35 -21.61
C LYS A 62 3.08 0.17 -22.15
N ARG A 63 2.18 1.10 -21.87
CA ARG A 63 0.77 1.06 -22.28
C ARG A 63 0.07 -0.25 -21.90
N TRP A 64 0.47 -0.83 -20.77
CA TRP A 64 -0.13 -2.06 -20.25
C TRP A 64 -1.44 -1.79 -19.51
N LEU A 65 -1.59 -0.57 -18.98
CA LEU A 65 -2.75 -0.13 -18.21
C LEU A 65 -3.26 1.21 -18.76
N THR A 66 -4.52 1.53 -18.47
CA THR A 66 -5.10 2.86 -18.62
C THR A 66 -5.00 3.63 -17.30
N GLU A 67 -5.28 4.93 -17.31
CA GLU A 67 -5.34 5.73 -16.07
C GLU A 67 -6.46 5.23 -15.15
N GLU A 68 -7.61 4.86 -15.72
CA GLU A 68 -8.73 4.28 -14.96
C GLU A 68 -8.33 2.95 -14.29
N ASP A 69 -7.55 2.11 -14.98
CA ASP A 69 -7.02 0.88 -14.42
C ASP A 69 -6.16 1.14 -13.19
N VAL A 70 -5.33 2.19 -13.22
CA VAL A 70 -4.46 2.55 -12.09
C VAL A 70 -5.29 3.05 -10.91
N LEU A 71 -6.32 3.87 -11.14
CA LEU A 71 -7.22 4.35 -10.08
C LEU A 71 -7.96 3.19 -9.42
N GLU A 72 -8.48 2.24 -10.20
CA GLU A 72 -9.14 1.04 -9.69
C GLU A 72 -8.20 0.19 -8.84
N ILE A 73 -6.96 -0.03 -9.32
CA ILE A 73 -5.95 -0.81 -8.59
C ILE A 73 -5.58 -0.14 -7.27
N VAL A 74 -5.44 1.19 -7.26
CA VAL A 74 -5.14 1.95 -6.03
C VAL A 74 -6.28 1.80 -5.03
N ALA A 75 -7.53 1.97 -5.46
CA ALA A 75 -8.69 1.82 -4.58
C ALA A 75 -8.78 0.40 -3.97
N ILE A 76 -8.51 -0.64 -4.76
CA ILE A 76 -8.46 -2.02 -4.27
C ILE A 76 -7.28 -2.22 -3.31
N ALA A 77 -6.11 -1.68 -3.64
CA ALA A 77 -4.91 -1.80 -2.82
C ALA A 77 -5.07 -1.11 -1.45
N GLU A 78 -5.79 0.00 -1.38
CA GLU A 78 -6.13 0.69 -0.14
C GLU A 78 -7.15 -0.09 0.71
N SER A 79 -8.09 -0.75 0.07
CA SER A 79 -9.10 -1.58 0.75
C SER A 79 -8.53 -2.92 1.25
N THR A 80 -7.35 -3.31 0.76
CA THR A 80 -6.72 -4.58 1.11
C THR A 80 -5.73 -4.37 2.26
N PRO A 81 -5.81 -5.13 3.38
CA PRO A 81 -4.84 -5.03 4.46
C PRO A 81 -3.41 -5.29 3.97
N GLY A 82 -2.49 -4.36 4.21
CA GLY A 82 -1.09 -4.48 3.83
C GLY A 82 -0.51 -3.21 3.21
N PRO A 83 0.79 -3.22 2.86
CA PRO A 83 1.42 -2.08 2.21
C PRO A 83 0.83 -1.81 0.82
N ILE A 84 0.32 -0.61 0.59
CA ILE A 84 -0.30 -0.20 -0.69
C ILE A 84 0.62 -0.53 -1.88
N ALA A 85 1.93 -0.29 -1.72
CA ALA A 85 2.94 -0.59 -2.73
C ALA A 85 2.96 -2.07 -3.17
N VAL A 86 2.92 -2.98 -2.19
CA VAL A 86 2.94 -4.43 -2.42
C VAL A 86 1.62 -4.89 -3.02
N ASN A 87 0.49 -4.40 -2.46
CA ASN A 87 -0.83 -4.71 -2.96
C ASN A 87 -0.99 -4.25 -4.41
N SER A 88 -0.62 -2.99 -4.72
CA SER A 88 -0.67 -2.46 -6.10
C SER A 88 0.21 -3.27 -7.06
N ALA A 89 1.43 -3.62 -6.66
CA ALA A 89 2.31 -4.46 -7.49
C ALA A 89 1.69 -5.82 -7.78
N THR A 90 1.09 -6.44 -6.77
CA THR A 90 0.40 -7.74 -6.89
C THR A 90 -0.77 -7.66 -7.86
N PHE A 91 -1.64 -6.66 -7.71
CA PHE A 91 -2.82 -6.48 -8.57
C PHE A 91 -2.43 -6.13 -10.01
N VAL A 92 -1.48 -5.22 -10.21
CA VAL A 92 -0.93 -4.91 -11.54
C VAL A 92 -0.34 -6.16 -12.18
N GLY A 93 0.50 -6.87 -11.45
CA GLY A 93 1.14 -8.08 -11.92
C GLY A 93 0.13 -9.14 -12.33
N TYR A 94 -0.92 -9.32 -11.53
CA TYR A 94 -2.01 -10.26 -11.83
C TYR A 94 -2.79 -9.85 -13.09
N ARG A 95 -3.08 -8.55 -13.22
CA ARG A 95 -3.83 -8.02 -14.37
C ARG A 95 -3.07 -8.17 -15.69
N VAL A 96 -1.75 -8.02 -15.67
CA VAL A 96 -0.89 -8.08 -16.86
C VAL A 96 -0.45 -9.50 -17.17
N GLY A 97 -0.01 -10.28 -16.18
CA GLY A 97 0.62 -11.59 -16.37
C GLY A 97 -0.02 -12.76 -15.60
N GLY A 98 -1.20 -12.55 -14.97
CA GLY A 98 -1.86 -13.56 -14.14
C GLY A 98 -1.04 -13.86 -12.88
N PHE A 99 -1.19 -15.06 -12.32
CA PHE A 99 -0.54 -15.45 -11.06
C PHE A 99 1.00 -15.29 -11.09
N ARG A 100 1.64 -15.71 -12.19
CA ARG A 100 3.10 -15.56 -12.36
C ARG A 100 3.51 -14.09 -12.43
N GLY A 101 2.71 -13.26 -13.09
CA GLY A 101 2.92 -11.81 -13.13
C GLY A 101 2.78 -11.16 -11.76
N ALA A 102 1.77 -11.55 -10.97
CA ALA A 102 1.59 -11.10 -9.59
C ALA A 102 2.82 -11.42 -8.73
N LEU A 103 3.28 -12.67 -8.77
CA LEU A 103 4.44 -13.10 -8.01
C LEU A 103 5.70 -12.31 -8.37
N CYS A 104 5.99 -12.19 -9.67
CA CYS A 104 7.17 -11.46 -10.15
C CYS A 104 7.13 -9.96 -9.83
N ALA A 105 5.98 -9.31 -9.97
CA ALA A 105 5.82 -7.90 -9.63
C ALA A 105 5.99 -7.67 -8.11
N THR A 106 5.40 -8.54 -7.29
CA THR A 106 5.51 -8.49 -5.83
C THR A 106 6.95 -8.69 -5.36
N ILE A 107 7.64 -9.70 -5.86
CA ILE A 107 9.05 -9.92 -5.55
C ILE A 107 9.89 -8.72 -6.02
N GLY A 108 9.63 -8.22 -7.22
CA GLY A 108 10.32 -7.06 -7.78
C GLY A 108 10.24 -5.84 -6.88
N VAL A 109 9.06 -5.51 -6.38
CA VAL A 109 8.86 -4.30 -5.54
C VAL A 109 9.47 -4.45 -4.15
N VAL A 110 9.48 -5.66 -3.59
CA VAL A 110 9.99 -5.93 -2.22
C VAL A 110 11.50 -6.09 -2.19
N LEU A 111 12.09 -6.67 -3.24
CA LEU A 111 13.49 -7.08 -3.28
C LEU A 111 14.48 -5.92 -2.97
N PRO A 112 14.35 -4.71 -3.53
CA PRO A 112 15.29 -3.62 -3.24
C PRO A 112 15.29 -3.24 -1.75
N ALA A 113 14.11 -3.09 -1.16
CA ALA A 113 13.98 -2.76 0.26
C ALA A 113 14.56 -3.88 1.14
N PHE A 114 14.27 -5.14 0.81
CA PHE A 114 14.82 -6.31 1.50
C PHE A 114 16.35 -6.33 1.46
N CYS A 115 16.94 -6.13 0.28
CA CYS A 115 18.40 -6.10 0.12
C CYS A 115 19.03 -4.96 0.92
N VAL A 116 18.48 -3.75 0.83
CA VAL A 116 19.02 -2.59 1.55
C VAL A 116 18.94 -2.79 3.06
N ILE A 117 17.78 -3.24 3.57
CA ILE A 117 17.61 -3.48 5.02
C ILE A 117 18.53 -4.60 5.50
N SER A 118 18.68 -5.69 4.72
CA SER A 118 19.58 -6.78 5.07
C SER A 118 21.05 -6.32 5.13
N LEU A 119 21.51 -5.55 4.15
CA LEU A 119 22.87 -4.99 4.15
C LEU A 119 23.08 -4.02 5.31
N ILE A 120 22.13 -3.12 5.57
CA ILE A 120 22.20 -2.21 6.70
C ILE A 120 22.22 -2.99 8.02
N SER A 121 21.42 -4.03 8.16
CA SER A 121 21.39 -4.87 9.38
C SER A 121 22.71 -5.55 9.67
N LEU A 122 23.39 -6.03 8.63
CA LEU A 122 24.74 -6.62 8.78
C LEU A 122 25.77 -5.57 9.20
N ALA A 123 25.73 -4.39 8.58
CA ALA A 123 26.62 -3.27 8.91
C ALA A 123 26.36 -2.75 10.34
N LEU A 124 25.09 -2.61 10.73
CA LEU A 124 24.71 -2.10 12.06
C LEU A 124 25.24 -2.95 13.21
N ARG A 125 25.32 -4.28 13.03
CA ARG A 125 25.91 -5.15 14.07
C ARG A 125 27.34 -4.78 14.42
N GLN A 126 28.13 -4.31 13.47
CA GLN A 126 29.52 -3.90 13.67
C GLN A 126 29.64 -2.47 14.23
N PHE A 127 28.62 -1.62 14.02
CA PHE A 127 28.65 -0.21 14.38
C PHE A 127 27.74 0.17 15.55
N GLN A 128 27.07 -0.80 16.19
CA GLN A 128 26.16 -0.52 17.33
C GLN A 128 26.85 0.18 18.49
N GLU A 129 28.14 -0.04 18.68
CA GLU A 129 28.94 0.57 19.75
C GLU A 129 29.45 1.99 19.38
N ASN A 130 29.34 2.37 18.11
CA ASN A 130 29.79 3.68 17.66
C ASN A 130 28.82 4.78 18.11
N LYS A 131 29.32 5.73 18.93
CA LYS A 131 28.53 6.83 19.48
C LYS A 131 27.84 7.69 18.41
N ALA A 132 28.50 7.91 17.27
CA ALA A 132 27.91 8.70 16.18
C ALA A 132 26.66 8.01 15.59
N VAL A 133 26.70 6.66 15.44
CA VAL A 133 25.56 5.85 14.99
C VAL A 133 24.42 5.90 16.02
N GLN A 134 24.75 5.80 17.32
CA GLN A 134 23.76 5.91 18.40
C GLN A 134 23.07 7.28 18.38
N TYR A 135 23.83 8.37 18.25
CA TYR A 135 23.25 9.71 18.15
C TYR A 135 22.37 9.89 16.91
N ALA A 136 22.75 9.34 15.76
CA ALA A 136 21.92 9.33 14.57
C ALA A 136 20.58 8.61 14.82
N PHE A 137 20.61 7.45 15.48
CA PHE A 137 19.39 6.72 15.84
C PHE A 137 18.51 7.48 16.83
N TYR A 138 19.10 8.19 17.80
CA TYR A 138 18.31 9.06 18.68
C TYR A 138 17.60 10.17 17.90
N GLY A 139 18.29 10.79 16.93
CA GLY A 139 17.68 11.79 16.05
C GLY A 139 16.53 11.21 15.21
N ILE A 140 16.72 10.02 14.62
CA ILE A 140 15.68 9.32 13.86
C ILE A 140 14.47 9.01 14.74
N ARG A 141 14.68 8.51 15.97
CA ARG A 141 13.58 8.21 16.90
C ARG A 141 12.77 9.46 17.25
N ALA A 142 13.45 10.60 17.50
CA ALA A 142 12.80 11.87 17.76
C ALA A 142 11.98 12.34 16.54
N GLY A 143 12.53 12.19 15.32
CA GLY A 143 11.83 12.49 14.07
C GLY A 143 10.58 11.62 13.87
N VAL A 144 10.68 10.32 14.11
CA VAL A 144 9.54 9.38 14.03
C VAL A 144 8.46 9.78 15.04
N LEU A 145 8.83 10.12 16.28
CA LEU A 145 7.87 10.57 17.28
C LEU A 145 7.14 11.85 16.81
N ALA A 146 7.87 12.82 16.26
CA ALA A 146 7.26 14.03 15.70
C ALA A 146 6.28 13.74 14.56
N LEU A 147 6.59 12.77 13.69
CA LEU A 147 5.68 12.32 12.63
C LEU A 147 4.42 11.66 13.18
N ILE A 148 4.54 10.84 14.23
CA ILE A 148 3.38 10.22 14.90
C ILE A 148 2.49 11.29 15.52
N VAL A 149 3.07 12.27 16.23
CA VAL A 149 2.31 13.39 16.81
C VAL A 149 1.62 14.21 15.72
N LYS A 150 2.32 14.49 14.60
CA LYS A 150 1.73 15.20 13.46
C LYS A 150 0.55 14.42 12.86
N ALA A 151 0.67 13.11 12.71
CA ALA A 151 -0.41 12.25 12.21
C ALA A 151 -1.61 12.27 13.17
N LEU A 152 -1.37 12.17 14.48
CA LEU A 152 -2.40 12.26 15.51
C LEU A 152 -3.13 13.61 15.46
N CYS A 153 -2.40 14.72 15.37
CA CYS A 153 -2.99 16.05 15.22
C CYS A 153 -3.81 16.18 13.92
N SER A 154 -3.34 15.60 12.83
CA SER A 154 -4.06 15.59 11.55
C SER A 154 -5.38 14.83 11.65
N LEU A 155 -5.38 13.65 12.24
CA LEU A 155 -6.57 12.84 12.49
C LEU A 155 -7.54 13.57 13.44
N GLY A 156 -7.03 14.16 14.52
CA GLY A 156 -7.83 14.94 15.46
C GLY A 156 -8.56 16.12 14.81
N ARG A 157 -7.94 16.78 13.82
CA ARG A 157 -8.61 17.87 13.06
C ARG A 157 -9.77 17.39 12.18
N GLN A 158 -9.79 16.14 11.80
CA GLN A 158 -10.87 15.54 11.01
C GLN A 158 -12.02 15.06 11.90
N ALA A 159 -11.75 14.81 13.18
CA ALA A 159 -12.76 14.42 14.16
C ALA A 159 -13.62 15.64 14.54
N ARG A 160 -14.77 15.79 13.86
CA ARG A 160 -15.70 16.94 14.08
C ARG A 160 -16.72 16.66 15.19
N ASP A 161 -16.95 15.40 15.54
CA ASP A 161 -18.00 15.00 16.46
C ASP A 161 -17.46 14.69 17.85
N GLY A 162 -18.21 15.08 18.91
CA GLY A 162 -17.84 14.76 20.30
C GLY A 162 -17.75 13.25 20.55
N LEU A 163 -18.51 12.45 19.82
CA LEU A 163 -18.42 10.99 19.86
C LEU A 163 -17.04 10.49 19.40
N ALA A 164 -16.47 11.07 18.35
CA ALA A 164 -15.16 10.69 17.84
C ALA A 164 -14.06 10.93 18.90
N TRP A 165 -14.13 12.05 19.62
CA TRP A 165 -13.20 12.35 20.70
C TRP A 165 -13.40 11.44 21.92
N ALA A 166 -14.66 11.11 22.28
CA ALA A 166 -14.97 10.18 23.34
C ALA A 166 -14.45 8.77 23.02
N LEU A 167 -14.66 8.29 21.79
CA LEU A 167 -14.13 6.99 21.33
C LEU A 167 -12.59 7.00 21.30
N ALA A 168 -11.95 8.07 20.84
CA ALA A 168 -10.51 8.17 20.84
C ALA A 168 -9.92 8.13 22.25
N GLY A 169 -10.53 8.85 23.20
CA GLY A 169 -10.15 8.83 24.61
C GLY A 169 -10.34 7.45 25.26
N ALA A 170 -11.49 6.81 25.02
CA ALA A 170 -11.76 5.48 25.52
C ALA A 170 -10.80 4.44 24.92
N ALA A 171 -10.52 4.50 23.64
CA ALA A 171 -9.56 3.63 22.96
C ALA A 171 -8.13 3.81 23.50
N PHE A 172 -7.73 5.06 23.75
CA PHE A 172 -6.43 5.37 24.36
C PHE A 172 -6.32 4.79 25.77
N LEU A 173 -7.33 4.97 26.61
CA LEU A 173 -7.35 4.42 27.96
C LEU A 173 -7.35 2.89 27.96
N ALA A 174 -8.14 2.26 27.09
CA ALA A 174 -8.15 0.81 26.96
C ALA A 174 -6.78 0.26 26.51
N ALA A 175 -6.12 0.92 25.55
CA ALA A 175 -4.78 0.55 25.10
C ALA A 175 -3.73 0.75 26.22
N ALA A 176 -3.83 1.83 27.00
CA ALA A 176 -2.94 2.11 28.14
C ALA A 176 -3.12 1.07 29.28
N LEU A 177 -4.31 0.53 29.45
CA LEU A 177 -4.62 -0.58 30.38
C LEU A 177 -4.19 -1.97 29.85
N GLY A 178 -3.56 -2.05 28.67
CA GLY A 178 -3.06 -3.28 28.09
C GLY A 178 -4.09 -4.15 27.39
N VAL A 179 -5.28 -3.59 27.08
CA VAL A 179 -6.29 -4.30 26.29
C VAL A 179 -5.75 -4.56 24.88
N ASN A 180 -6.03 -5.74 24.35
CA ASN A 180 -5.58 -6.10 22.99
C ASN A 180 -6.08 -5.07 21.96
N VAL A 181 -5.17 -4.51 21.19
CA VAL A 181 -5.44 -3.45 20.20
C VAL A 181 -6.50 -3.86 19.18
N LEU A 182 -6.56 -5.16 18.80
CA LEU A 182 -7.60 -5.67 17.89
C LEU A 182 -9.00 -5.54 18.51
N LEU A 183 -9.13 -5.83 19.80
CA LEU A 183 -10.42 -5.68 20.51
C LEU A 183 -10.82 -4.22 20.62
N VAL A 184 -9.86 -3.33 20.84
CA VAL A 184 -10.09 -1.87 20.88
C VAL A 184 -10.59 -1.37 19.53
N ILE A 185 -9.96 -1.81 18.43
CA ILE A 185 -10.35 -1.42 17.06
C ILE A 185 -11.75 -1.94 16.74
N LEU A 186 -12.02 -3.24 16.98
CA LEU A 186 -13.33 -3.85 16.70
C LEU A 186 -14.44 -3.22 17.56
N GLY A 187 -14.16 -2.98 18.84
CA GLY A 187 -15.10 -2.35 19.75
C GLY A 187 -15.43 -0.91 19.32
N SER A 188 -14.41 -0.11 19.01
CA SER A 188 -14.60 1.26 18.53
C SER A 188 -15.35 1.32 17.20
N ALA A 189 -15.07 0.39 16.27
CA ALA A 189 -15.78 0.27 15.01
C ALA A 189 -17.25 -0.08 15.22
N ALA A 190 -17.56 -1.06 16.09
CA ALA A 190 -18.92 -1.47 16.39
C ALA A 190 -19.75 -0.33 17.01
N VAL A 191 -19.17 0.41 17.96
CA VAL A 191 -19.83 1.56 18.59
C VAL A 191 -20.05 2.69 17.58
N GLY A 192 -19.05 3.01 16.76
CA GLY A 192 -19.14 4.03 15.73
C GLY A 192 -20.24 3.71 14.69
N LEU A 193 -20.27 2.46 14.22
CA LEU A 193 -21.29 1.99 13.27
C LEU A 193 -22.69 2.04 13.87
N GLY A 194 -22.85 1.57 15.11
CA GLY A 194 -24.11 1.61 15.84
C GLY A 194 -24.65 3.02 16.02
N ALA A 195 -23.78 3.96 16.39
CA ALA A 195 -24.14 5.37 16.56
C ALA A 195 -24.59 6.01 15.23
N THR A 196 -23.90 5.71 14.13
CA THR A 196 -24.26 6.22 12.79
C THR A 196 -25.61 5.68 12.33
N LEU A 197 -25.85 4.38 12.48
CA LEU A 197 -27.13 3.74 12.11
C LEU A 197 -28.31 4.28 12.92
N LEU A 198 -28.11 4.55 14.21
CA LEU A 198 -29.14 5.16 15.07
C LEU A 198 -29.43 6.61 14.68
N SER A 199 -28.40 7.38 14.33
CA SER A 199 -28.53 8.77 13.86
C SER A 199 -29.27 8.87 12.53
N GLU A 200 -29.04 7.95 11.59
CA GLU A 200 -29.76 7.90 10.33
C GLU A 200 -31.24 7.52 10.48
N ARG A 201 -31.55 6.63 11.42
CA ARG A 201 -32.96 6.28 11.74
C ARG A 201 -33.73 7.46 12.32
N GLY A 202 -33.10 8.28 13.17
CA GLY A 202 -33.72 9.47 13.74
C GLY A 202 -33.96 10.60 12.74
N LYS A 203 -33.29 10.61 11.59
CA LYS A 203 -33.53 11.60 10.51
C LYS A 203 -34.63 11.19 9.53
N LYS A 204 -35.03 9.93 9.54
CA LYS A 204 -36.09 9.37 8.66
C LYS A 204 -37.44 9.23 9.35
N ALA A 205 -37.54 9.48 10.65
CA ALA A 205 -38.77 9.57 11.44
C ALA A 205 -39.11 11.05 11.69
#